data_39ed190cf8ffbd167bf913fbed3b2e0c
#
_entry.id   39ed190cf8ffbd167bf913fbed3b2e0c
#
_cell.length_a   1.000
_cell.length_b   1.000
_cell.length_c   1.000
_cell.angle_alpha   90.00
_cell.angle_beta   90.00
_cell.angle_gamma   90.00
#
_symmetry.space_group_name_H-M   'P 1'
#
loop_
_entity.id
_entity.type
_entity.pdbx_description
1 polymer ?
#
loop_
_entity_poly.entity_id
_entity_poly.type
_entity_poly.pdbx_seq_one_letter_code
_entity_poly.pdbx_strand_id
1 'polypeptide(L)'
;MGQDQSSVFDLAAVAAASNGGNNDPLLPPARYIGAPQKPSKMPYNKYVAYDKQVPFDFPECTWPGKRLQRAPRWCSVDLRDGNQALVNPMDSERKLRFWNLLVSMGFKEIEVGFPSASETDYDFIRMLIERELIPDDVTIVVLTQAREHLIRKTCECLKGAKRAV
;
A
#
# COMPACT_ATOMS: atom_id res chain seq x y z
N MET A 1 36.61 -19.13 7.73
CA MET A 1 35.37 -19.35 8.51
C MET A 1 34.73 -18.00 8.71
N GLY A 2 33.92 -17.56 7.78
CA GLY A 2 33.17 -16.30 7.84
C GLY A 2 31.79 -16.58 8.42
N GLN A 3 31.48 -15.98 9.54
CA GLN A 3 30.13 -16.02 10.11
C GLN A 3 29.25 -15.08 9.29
N ASP A 4 28.32 -15.68 8.57
CA ASP A 4 27.22 -15.00 7.92
C ASP A 4 26.24 -14.50 9.02
N GLN A 5 26.39 -13.24 9.39
CA GLN A 5 25.39 -12.56 10.22
C GLN A 5 24.36 -11.89 9.30
N SER A 6 23.58 -12.71 8.62
CA SER A 6 22.32 -12.27 8.07
C SER A 6 21.37 -12.02 9.26
N SER A 7 21.37 -10.81 9.81
CA SER A 7 20.33 -10.38 10.73
C SER A 7 19.01 -10.31 9.95
N VAL A 8 18.33 -11.43 9.85
CA VAL A 8 16.97 -11.53 9.41
C VAL A 8 16.15 -10.63 10.33
N PHE A 9 15.51 -9.62 9.76
CA PHE A 9 14.46 -8.89 10.47
C PHE A 9 13.38 -9.92 10.79
N ASP A 10 13.41 -10.44 12.01
CA ASP A 10 12.42 -11.40 12.46
C ASP A 10 11.09 -10.65 12.67
N LEU A 11 10.25 -10.70 11.63
CA LEU A 11 8.90 -10.16 11.67
C LEU A 11 8.05 -10.79 12.79
N ALA A 12 8.41 -12.00 13.23
CA ALA A 12 7.78 -12.63 14.38
C ALA A 12 8.19 -11.93 15.69
N ALA A 13 9.45 -11.51 15.82
CA ALA A 13 9.92 -10.72 16.96
C ALA A 13 9.30 -9.31 16.98
N VAL A 14 9.12 -8.68 15.82
CA VAL A 14 8.42 -7.40 15.69
C VAL A 14 6.93 -7.57 16.02
N ALA A 15 6.31 -8.66 15.61
CA ALA A 15 4.92 -8.98 15.95
C ALA A 15 4.75 -9.32 17.45
N ALA A 16 5.72 -9.99 18.08
CA ALA A 16 5.70 -10.31 19.50
C ALA A 16 5.92 -9.06 20.39
N ALA A 17 6.77 -8.13 19.97
CA ALA A 17 6.97 -6.86 20.67
C ALA A 17 5.74 -5.93 20.60
N SER A 18 4.79 -6.20 19.73
CA SER A 18 3.58 -5.39 19.54
C SER A 18 2.38 -5.82 20.40
N ASN A 19 2.52 -6.84 21.24
CA ASN A 19 1.48 -7.30 22.17
C ASN A 19 1.32 -6.44 23.45
N GLY A 20 2.08 -5.35 23.57
CA GLY A 20 1.82 -4.29 24.55
C GLY A 20 0.65 -3.44 24.08
N GLY A 21 -0.51 -3.61 24.69
CA GLY A 21 -1.78 -3.04 24.28
C GLY A 21 -1.78 -1.52 24.15
N ASN A 22 -1.61 -1.02 22.95
CA ASN A 22 -2.05 0.30 22.55
C ASN A 22 -3.29 0.13 21.67
N ASN A 23 -4.46 0.26 22.29
CA ASN A 23 -5.74 0.41 21.62
C ASN A 23 -5.83 1.82 21.01
N ASP A 24 -4.98 2.13 20.03
CA ASP A 24 -5.15 3.34 19.22
C ASP A 24 -6.22 3.01 18.15
N PRO A 25 -7.42 3.63 18.20
CA PRO A 25 -8.51 3.35 17.27
C PRO A 25 -8.19 3.75 15.82
N LEU A 26 -7.10 4.49 15.58
CA LEU A 26 -6.65 4.89 14.25
C LEU A 26 -5.70 3.87 13.61
N LEU A 27 -5.26 2.85 14.33
CA LEU A 27 -4.40 1.81 13.77
C LEU A 27 -5.26 0.64 13.28
N PRO A 28 -5.06 0.17 12.04
CA PRO A 28 -5.77 -1.00 11.57
C PRO A 28 -5.45 -2.20 12.47
N PRO A 29 -6.43 -3.09 12.70
CA PRO A 29 -6.25 -4.24 13.58
C PRO A 29 -5.03 -5.06 13.17
N ALA A 30 -4.36 -5.67 14.15
CA ALA A 30 -3.07 -6.37 14.06
C ALA A 30 -3.01 -7.57 13.06
N ARG A 31 -4.04 -7.76 12.23
CA ARG A 31 -4.15 -8.84 11.25
C ARG A 31 -3.48 -8.57 9.90
N TYR A 32 -2.83 -7.41 9.73
CA TYR A 32 -2.07 -7.18 8.53
C TYR A 32 -0.70 -7.86 8.63
N ILE A 33 -0.68 -9.12 8.33
CA ILE A 33 0.57 -9.83 8.03
C ILE A 33 0.82 -9.57 6.56
N GLY A 34 1.67 -8.57 6.27
CA GLY A 34 2.14 -8.33 4.92
C GLY A 34 2.80 -9.60 4.37
N ALA A 35 2.85 -9.74 3.05
CA ALA A 35 3.64 -10.80 2.44
C ALA A 35 5.09 -10.74 2.98
N PRO A 36 5.75 -11.89 3.19
CA PRO A 36 7.12 -11.91 3.67
C PRO A 36 7.99 -11.04 2.77
N GLN A 37 8.62 -10.03 3.36
CA GLN A 37 9.48 -9.12 2.62
C GLN A 37 10.81 -9.81 2.34
N LYS A 38 11.32 -9.62 1.13
CA LYS A 38 12.69 -10.02 0.81
C LYS A 38 13.67 -9.14 1.58
N PRO A 39 14.85 -9.66 1.99
CA PRO A 39 15.87 -8.85 2.64
C PRO A 39 16.19 -7.61 1.82
N SER A 40 16.17 -6.45 2.47
CA SER A 40 16.52 -5.19 1.83
C SER A 40 18.03 -5.03 1.70
N LYS A 41 18.50 -4.58 0.53
CA LYS A 41 19.90 -4.15 0.35
C LYS A 41 20.12 -2.71 0.83
N MET A 42 19.08 -2.04 1.27
CA MET A 42 19.14 -0.67 1.76
C MET A 42 19.89 -0.63 3.09
N PRO A 43 20.87 0.29 3.27
CA PRO A 43 21.67 0.35 4.49
C PRO A 43 20.89 1.06 5.62
N TYR A 44 19.72 0.53 5.97
CA TYR A 44 18.80 1.12 6.96
C TYR A 44 19.42 1.26 8.35
N ASN A 45 20.41 0.43 8.67
CA ASN A 45 21.16 0.50 9.94
C ASN A 45 22.00 1.78 10.09
N LYS A 46 22.24 2.50 9.00
CA LYS A 46 22.94 3.79 9.01
C LYS A 46 22.01 4.97 9.34
N TYR A 47 20.70 4.77 9.28
CA TYR A 47 19.75 5.83 9.58
C TYR A 47 19.57 5.94 11.11
N VAL A 48 19.93 7.08 11.65
CA VAL A 48 19.74 7.40 13.06
C VAL A 48 18.56 8.35 13.18
N ALA A 49 17.71 8.09 14.17
CA ALA A 49 16.55 8.93 14.40
C ALA A 49 16.98 10.35 14.82
N TYR A 50 16.26 11.34 14.29
CA TYR A 50 16.60 12.75 14.43
C TYR A 50 16.72 13.21 15.89
N ASP A 51 15.80 12.81 16.75
CA ASP A 51 15.79 13.15 18.18
C ASP A 51 16.99 12.59 18.96
N LYS A 52 17.68 11.57 18.43
CA LYS A 52 18.95 11.09 19.00
C LYS A 52 20.14 11.94 18.58
N GLN A 53 20.02 12.64 17.46
CA GLN A 53 21.09 13.49 16.92
C GLN A 53 20.99 14.92 17.44
N VAL A 54 19.78 15.43 17.58
CA VAL A 54 19.48 16.77 18.04
C VAL A 54 18.50 16.67 19.20
N PRO A 55 18.95 16.87 20.44
CA PRO A 55 18.06 16.93 21.58
C PRO A 55 17.03 18.04 21.36
N PHE A 56 15.76 17.66 21.37
CA PHE A 56 14.66 18.57 21.16
C PHE A 56 13.89 18.69 22.46
N ASP A 57 14.10 19.80 23.15
CA ASP A 57 13.45 20.09 24.44
C ASP A 57 12.29 21.05 24.20
N PHE A 58 11.12 20.49 23.91
CA PHE A 58 9.87 21.23 23.77
C PHE A 58 8.77 20.43 24.49
N PRO A 59 8.64 20.59 25.81
CA PRO A 59 7.77 19.74 26.62
C PRO A 59 6.29 19.79 26.21
N GLU A 60 5.85 20.90 25.60
CA GLU A 60 4.49 21.05 25.11
C GLU A 60 4.24 20.34 23.77
N CYS A 61 5.28 19.96 23.04
CA CYS A 61 5.19 19.36 21.71
C CYS A 61 5.57 17.87 21.77
N THR A 62 4.57 17.02 21.85
CA THR A 62 4.79 15.56 22.03
C THR A 62 5.03 14.80 20.75
N TRP A 63 4.67 15.34 19.60
CA TRP A 63 4.74 14.64 18.31
C TRP A 63 6.17 14.41 17.78
N PRO A 64 7.19 15.29 18.01
CA PRO A 64 8.55 15.04 17.52
C PRO A 64 9.22 13.82 18.15
N GLY A 65 8.84 13.49 19.40
CA GLY A 65 9.31 12.31 20.09
C GLY A 65 8.58 11.02 19.68
N LYS A 66 7.48 11.12 18.95
CA LYS A 66 6.72 9.95 18.48
C LYS A 66 7.38 9.34 17.26
N ARG A 67 7.42 8.04 17.21
CA ARG A 67 8.01 7.27 16.11
C ARG A 67 7.00 6.28 15.58
N LEU A 68 7.07 6.06 14.27
CA LEU A 68 6.36 4.96 13.65
C LEU A 68 6.99 3.64 14.16
N GLN A 69 6.19 2.84 14.84
CA GLN A 69 6.58 1.52 15.32
C GLN A 69 6.36 0.43 14.28
N ARG A 70 5.60 0.73 13.23
CA ARG A 70 5.27 -0.17 12.13
C ARG A 70 5.35 0.58 10.81
N ALA A 71 5.70 -0.14 9.75
CA ALA A 71 5.65 0.41 8.42
C ALA A 71 4.20 0.85 8.08
N PRO A 72 4.00 2.05 7.49
CA PRO A 72 2.70 2.43 6.99
C PRO A 72 2.28 1.52 5.84
N ARG A 73 0.97 1.40 5.64
CA ARG A 73 0.45 0.75 4.45
C ARG A 73 0.61 1.71 3.28
N TRP A 74 1.41 1.30 2.32
CA TRP A 74 1.63 2.06 1.10
C TRP A 74 0.52 1.79 0.09
N CYS A 75 -0.06 2.86 -0.46
CA CYS A 75 -0.93 2.79 -1.62
C CYS A 75 -0.13 3.24 -2.86
N SER A 76 -0.04 2.39 -3.88
CA SER A 76 0.50 2.80 -5.17
C SER A 76 -0.56 3.56 -5.95
N VAL A 77 -0.22 4.73 -6.46
CA VAL A 77 -1.09 5.56 -7.33
C VAL A 77 -0.62 5.56 -8.79
N ASP A 78 0.34 4.73 -9.12
CA ASP A 78 1.00 4.71 -10.44
C ASP A 78 0.03 4.38 -11.58
N LEU A 79 -0.89 3.44 -11.37
CA LEU A 79 -1.85 3.01 -12.40
C LEU A 79 -3.00 4.00 -12.65
N ARG A 80 -3.22 4.96 -11.73
CA ARG A 80 -4.21 6.01 -11.94
C ARG A 80 -3.54 7.35 -12.15
N ASP A 81 -2.95 7.97 -11.12
CA ASP A 81 -2.39 9.34 -11.19
C ASP A 81 -1.11 9.36 -12.03
N GLY A 82 -0.22 8.40 -11.82
CA GLY A 82 0.98 8.24 -12.62
C GLY A 82 0.66 7.99 -14.10
N ASN A 83 -0.30 7.12 -14.40
CA ASN A 83 -0.76 6.85 -15.77
C ASN A 83 -1.41 8.09 -16.41
N GLN A 84 -2.15 8.88 -15.65
CA GLN A 84 -2.79 10.10 -16.12
C GLN A 84 -1.77 11.16 -16.55
N ALA A 85 -0.59 11.17 -15.96
CA ALA A 85 0.49 12.10 -16.29
C ALA A 85 1.26 11.72 -17.56
N LEU A 86 1.06 10.54 -18.13
CA LEU A 86 1.74 10.09 -19.33
C LEU A 86 1.16 10.75 -20.58
N VAL A 87 2.03 11.15 -21.52
CA VAL A 87 1.63 11.65 -22.84
C VAL A 87 0.80 10.60 -23.61
N ASN A 88 1.20 9.33 -23.50
CA ASN A 88 0.49 8.18 -24.02
C ASN A 88 0.13 7.27 -22.83
N PRO A 89 -1.09 7.39 -22.29
CA PRO A 89 -1.54 6.53 -21.20
C PRO A 89 -1.46 5.05 -21.55
N MET A 90 -1.26 4.21 -20.54
CA MET A 90 -1.16 2.77 -20.71
C MET A 90 -2.52 2.18 -21.12
N ASP A 91 -2.48 1.29 -22.10
CA ASP A 91 -3.57 0.37 -22.39
C ASP A 91 -3.72 -0.71 -21.30
N SER A 92 -4.76 -1.53 -21.37
CA SER A 92 -5.06 -2.56 -20.39
C SER A 92 -3.95 -3.62 -20.28
N GLU A 93 -3.23 -3.92 -21.36
CA GLU A 93 -2.14 -4.91 -21.35
C GLU A 93 -0.92 -4.38 -20.58
N ARG A 94 -0.53 -3.14 -20.85
CA ARG A 94 0.56 -2.47 -20.12
C ARG A 94 0.21 -2.27 -18.66
N LYS A 95 -1.04 -1.87 -18.37
CA LYS A 95 -1.54 -1.77 -16.99
C LYS A 95 -1.47 -3.12 -16.28
N LEU A 96 -1.82 -4.22 -16.94
CA LEU A 96 -1.75 -5.56 -16.35
C LEU A 96 -0.30 -5.97 -16.04
N ARG A 97 0.64 -5.68 -16.92
CA ARG A 97 2.07 -5.93 -16.64
C ARG A 97 2.55 -5.14 -15.44
N PHE A 98 2.14 -3.89 -15.34
CA PHE A 98 2.52 -3.03 -14.22
C PHE A 98 1.81 -3.43 -12.92
N TRP A 99 0.54 -3.81 -12.98
CA TRP A 99 -0.20 -4.42 -11.87
C TRP A 99 0.55 -5.60 -11.27
N ASN A 100 0.97 -6.54 -12.10
CA ASN A 100 1.71 -7.72 -11.67
C ASN A 100 3.05 -7.34 -11.00
N LEU A 101 3.72 -6.31 -11.50
CA LEU A 101 4.92 -5.78 -10.86
C LEU A 101 4.61 -5.22 -9.46
N LEU A 102 3.60 -4.37 -9.32
CA LEU A 102 3.20 -3.78 -8.03
C LEU A 102 2.83 -4.86 -7.00
N VAL A 103 2.05 -5.86 -7.42
CA VAL A 103 1.71 -7.02 -6.58
C VAL A 103 2.98 -7.78 -6.16
N SER A 104 3.91 -8.00 -7.10
CA SER A 104 5.18 -8.69 -6.80
C SER A 104 6.10 -7.90 -5.88
N MET A 105 6.01 -6.57 -5.89
CA MET A 105 6.71 -5.68 -4.96
C MET A 105 6.11 -5.70 -3.55
N GLY A 106 4.88 -6.21 -3.41
CA GLY A 106 4.21 -6.35 -2.12
C GLY A 106 3.27 -5.21 -1.75
N PHE A 107 2.88 -4.35 -2.70
CA PHE A 107 1.83 -3.36 -2.45
C PHE A 107 0.52 -4.05 -2.10
N LYS A 108 -0.17 -3.54 -1.07
CA LYS A 108 -1.44 -4.08 -0.57
C LYS A 108 -2.63 -3.16 -0.79
N GLU A 109 -2.36 -1.95 -1.18
CA GLU A 109 -3.33 -0.99 -1.69
C GLU A 109 -2.81 -0.44 -3.02
N ILE A 110 -3.63 -0.53 -4.06
CA ILE A 110 -3.24 -0.10 -5.41
C ILE A 110 -4.41 0.65 -6.03
N GLU A 111 -4.18 1.93 -6.35
CA GLU A 111 -5.16 2.75 -7.06
C GLU A 111 -5.11 2.42 -8.55
N VAL A 112 -6.15 1.76 -9.05
CA VAL A 112 -6.15 1.11 -10.35
C VAL A 112 -6.74 1.95 -11.47
N GLY A 113 -7.52 2.98 -11.14
CA GLY A 113 -8.11 3.85 -12.14
C GLY A 113 -9.27 4.70 -11.67
N PHE A 114 -9.90 5.38 -12.63
CA PHE A 114 -11.09 6.20 -12.47
C PHE A 114 -12.21 5.68 -13.36
N PRO A 115 -12.93 4.63 -12.95
CA PRO A 115 -13.84 3.87 -13.83
C PRO A 115 -15.02 4.68 -14.34
N SER A 116 -15.44 5.72 -13.63
CA SER A 116 -16.54 6.58 -14.06
C SER A 116 -16.15 7.61 -15.11
N ALA A 117 -14.85 7.89 -15.28
CA ALA A 117 -14.34 8.86 -16.24
C ALA A 117 -13.65 8.25 -17.45
N SER A 118 -13.19 7.00 -17.37
CA SER A 118 -12.44 6.32 -18.43
C SER A 118 -12.96 4.90 -18.64
N GLU A 119 -13.33 4.57 -19.88
CA GLU A 119 -13.72 3.21 -20.24
C GLU A 119 -12.54 2.25 -20.14
N THR A 120 -11.34 2.67 -20.55
CA THR A 120 -10.13 1.85 -20.40
C THR A 120 -9.88 1.47 -18.94
N ASP A 121 -10.11 2.38 -17.99
CA ASP A 121 -9.98 2.09 -16.57
C ASP A 121 -11.11 1.17 -16.10
N TYR A 122 -12.32 1.40 -16.57
CA TYR A 122 -13.47 0.54 -16.27
C TYR A 122 -13.20 -0.90 -16.71
N ASP A 123 -12.80 -1.09 -17.96
CA ASP A 123 -12.53 -2.41 -18.54
C ASP A 123 -11.34 -3.11 -17.86
N PHE A 124 -10.30 -2.34 -17.51
CA PHE A 124 -9.15 -2.87 -16.79
C PHE A 124 -9.55 -3.39 -15.41
N ILE A 125 -10.35 -2.63 -14.65
CA ILE A 125 -10.82 -3.04 -13.32
C ILE A 125 -11.73 -4.27 -13.45
N ARG A 126 -12.65 -4.29 -14.41
CA ARG A 126 -13.49 -5.46 -14.67
C ARG A 126 -12.65 -6.68 -15.01
N MET A 127 -11.64 -6.53 -15.87
CA MET A 127 -10.72 -7.60 -16.20
C MET A 127 -10.00 -8.16 -14.96
N LEU A 128 -9.52 -7.30 -14.05
CA LEU A 128 -8.90 -7.74 -12.81
C LEU A 128 -9.84 -8.57 -11.94
N ILE A 129 -11.11 -8.16 -11.85
CA ILE A 129 -12.12 -8.82 -11.03
C ILE A 129 -12.57 -10.13 -11.68
N GLU A 130 -12.95 -10.10 -12.96
CA GLU A 130 -13.53 -11.24 -13.67
C GLU A 130 -12.53 -12.37 -13.91
N ARG A 131 -11.24 -12.03 -14.06
CA ARG A 131 -10.17 -13.02 -14.19
C ARG A 131 -9.54 -13.42 -12.86
N GLU A 132 -10.10 -12.97 -11.74
CA GLU A 132 -9.60 -13.26 -10.37
C GLU A 132 -8.12 -12.93 -10.18
N LEU A 133 -7.66 -11.80 -10.78
CA LEU A 133 -6.26 -11.39 -10.75
C LEU A 133 -5.88 -10.59 -9.49
N ILE A 134 -6.84 -10.36 -8.58
CA ILE A 134 -6.64 -9.59 -7.35
C ILE A 134 -6.35 -10.57 -6.22
N PRO A 135 -5.14 -10.55 -5.64
CA PRO A 135 -4.83 -11.38 -4.47
C PRO A 135 -5.74 -11.05 -3.29
N ASP A 136 -6.03 -12.04 -2.45
CA ASP A 136 -6.97 -11.89 -1.33
C ASP A 136 -6.56 -10.84 -0.30
N ASP A 137 -5.28 -10.52 -0.23
CA ASP A 137 -4.71 -9.53 0.69
C ASP A 137 -4.45 -8.15 0.05
N VAL A 138 -4.85 -7.97 -1.21
CA VAL A 138 -4.74 -6.70 -1.94
C VAL A 138 -6.09 -6.01 -2.02
N THR A 139 -6.10 -4.72 -1.73
CA THR A 139 -7.26 -3.84 -1.88
C THR A 139 -7.08 -2.97 -3.12
N ILE A 140 -8.02 -3.01 -4.04
CA ILE A 140 -8.05 -2.05 -5.13
C ILE A 140 -8.69 -0.74 -4.68
N VAL A 141 -8.09 0.38 -5.07
CA VAL A 141 -8.58 1.73 -4.77
C VAL A 141 -8.97 2.38 -6.08
N VAL A 142 -10.09 3.09 -6.10
CA VAL A 142 -10.59 3.80 -7.30
C VAL A 142 -11.02 5.21 -6.95
N LEU A 143 -10.80 6.12 -7.89
CA LEU A 143 -11.30 7.48 -7.78
C LEU A 143 -12.75 7.55 -8.26
N THR A 144 -13.57 8.33 -7.57
CA THR A 144 -14.90 8.72 -8.05
C THR A 144 -15.24 10.15 -7.62
N GLN A 145 -16.01 10.85 -8.44
CA GLN A 145 -16.56 12.16 -8.05
C GLN A 145 -17.84 11.97 -7.25
N ALA A 146 -18.12 12.89 -6.32
CA ALA A 146 -19.32 12.90 -5.49
C ALA A 146 -20.59 13.30 -6.27
N ARG A 147 -20.91 12.54 -7.32
CA ARG A 147 -22.11 12.66 -8.16
C ARG A 147 -22.79 11.29 -8.26
N GLU A 148 -24.08 11.25 -8.04
CA GLU A 148 -24.84 10.00 -7.94
C GLU A 148 -24.59 9.04 -9.09
N HIS A 149 -24.71 9.50 -10.34
CA HIS A 149 -24.52 8.65 -11.52
C HIS A 149 -23.10 8.11 -11.67
N LEU A 150 -22.06 8.88 -11.23
CA LEU A 150 -20.66 8.43 -11.26
C LEU A 150 -20.38 7.43 -10.14
N ILE A 151 -20.95 7.67 -8.95
CA ILE A 151 -20.87 6.71 -7.84
C ILE A 151 -21.53 5.39 -8.24
N ARG A 152 -22.73 5.42 -8.86
CA ARG A 152 -23.39 4.20 -9.35
C ARG A 152 -22.52 3.44 -10.34
N LYS A 153 -21.97 4.12 -11.36
CA LYS A 153 -21.08 3.51 -12.35
C LYS A 153 -19.83 2.90 -11.67
N THR A 154 -19.27 3.57 -10.69
CA THR A 154 -18.13 3.05 -9.92
C THR A 154 -18.50 1.80 -9.12
N CYS A 155 -19.64 1.80 -8.44
CA CYS A 155 -20.12 0.63 -7.70
C CYS A 155 -20.42 -0.55 -8.65
N GLU A 156 -20.96 -0.30 -9.82
CA GLU A 156 -21.18 -1.33 -10.85
C GLU A 156 -19.83 -1.92 -11.31
N CYS A 157 -18.85 -1.07 -11.55
CA CYS A 157 -17.50 -1.49 -11.93
C CYS A 157 -16.84 -2.39 -10.86
N LEU A 158 -17.04 -2.09 -9.58
CA LEU A 158 -16.43 -2.82 -8.46
C LEU A 158 -17.19 -4.08 -8.06
N LYS A 159 -18.34 -4.36 -8.67
CA LYS A 159 -19.16 -5.54 -8.32
C LYS A 159 -18.36 -6.83 -8.47
N GLY A 160 -18.26 -7.60 -7.38
CA GLY A 160 -17.49 -8.84 -7.32
C GLY A 160 -16.06 -8.69 -6.79
N ALA A 161 -15.59 -7.47 -6.57
CA ALA A 161 -14.30 -7.26 -5.90
C ALA A 161 -14.38 -7.66 -4.42
N LYS A 162 -13.42 -8.46 -3.94
CA LYS A 162 -13.37 -8.89 -2.54
C LYS A 162 -13.01 -7.73 -1.59
N ARG A 163 -12.14 -6.83 -2.05
CA ARG A 163 -11.67 -5.66 -1.31
C ARG A 163 -11.54 -4.47 -2.26
N ALA A 164 -12.35 -3.44 -2.06
CA ALA A 164 -12.30 -2.20 -2.82
C ALA A 164 -12.59 -0.99 -1.92
N VAL A 165 -11.98 0.13 -2.24
CA VAL A 165 -12.15 1.44 -1.61
C VAL A 165 -12.29 2.51 -2.68
#